data_83ab24fd3ce0375c116bcf420371a4d5
#
_entry.id   83ab24fd3ce0375c116bcf420371a4d5
#
_cell.length_a   1.000
_cell.length_b   1.000
_cell.length_c   1.000
_cell.angle_alpha   90.00
_cell.angle_beta   90.00
_cell.angle_gamma   90.00
#
_symmetry.space_group_name_H-M   'P 1'
#
loop_
_entity.id
_entity.type
_entity.pdbx_description
1 polymer ?
#
loop_
_entity_poly.entity_id
_entity_poly.type
_entity_poly.pdbx_seq_one_letter_code
_entity_poly.pdbx_strand_id
1 'polypeptide(L)'
;MEFRQLECFCKVAELGSFTLAAESLFLSQPTVSAHVQMLEKILGKRLFDRIGKRVVLTPEGELFYQYARQILLLKEKAKKAIKGENLSGELEIYASTLPGEYLIPQVLGELLAEAPEAKIKVHIYDSYKVISAVERNQVELGLVGMKKESEKLVFQPFFRDKVILIVPRGHPFFERTISLEELLGEKLILRELGSGTRKAFEEKLKKCGFSLSNLKLNLLLGSTTAVKEAVRAGLGIGVISNIAVKEELGRDFGEVRIRELDPIERAFYLVTRKGRTLTPLGRRLIEILLNGRWKGETI
;
A
#
# COMPACT_ATOMS: atom_id res chain seq x y z
N MET A 1 23.74 2.90 -32.23
CA MET A 1 24.45 3.30 -30.98
C MET A 1 24.10 2.32 -29.88
N GLU A 2 25.10 1.67 -29.31
CA GLU A 2 24.95 0.62 -28.31
C GLU A 2 25.49 1.07 -26.94
N PHE A 3 24.97 0.52 -25.86
CA PHE A 3 25.45 0.85 -24.51
C PHE A 3 26.94 0.59 -24.31
N ARG A 4 27.49 -0.47 -24.93
CA ARG A 4 28.91 -0.78 -24.85
C ARG A 4 29.79 0.30 -25.46
N GLN A 5 29.35 0.93 -26.56
CA GLN A 5 30.03 2.05 -27.18
C GLN A 5 30.04 3.27 -26.24
N LEU A 6 28.91 3.56 -25.56
CA LEU A 6 28.84 4.64 -24.56
C LEU A 6 29.75 4.36 -23.36
N GLU A 7 29.80 3.10 -22.88
CA GLU A 7 30.68 2.71 -21.78
C GLU A 7 32.16 2.91 -22.14
N CYS A 8 32.57 2.47 -23.33
CA CYS A 8 33.94 2.68 -23.83
C CYS A 8 34.26 4.18 -23.95
N PHE A 9 33.41 4.94 -24.58
CA PHE A 9 33.58 6.38 -24.76
C PHE A 9 33.73 7.11 -23.42
N CYS A 10 32.80 6.89 -22.48
CA CYS A 10 32.86 7.52 -21.16
C CYS A 10 34.12 7.16 -20.40
N LYS A 11 34.55 5.87 -20.48
CA LYS A 11 35.72 5.42 -19.75
C LYS A 11 37.02 6.00 -20.34
N VAL A 12 37.14 6.15 -21.69
CA VAL A 12 38.24 6.87 -22.31
C VAL A 12 38.28 8.35 -21.93
N ALA A 13 37.09 9.00 -21.87
CA ALA A 13 37.00 10.38 -21.43
C ALA A 13 37.44 10.59 -19.98
N GLU A 14 37.04 9.69 -19.08
CA GLU A 14 37.40 9.73 -17.65
C GLU A 14 38.91 9.53 -17.41
N LEU A 15 39.55 8.60 -18.15
CA LEU A 15 40.93 8.20 -17.92
C LEU A 15 41.96 8.88 -18.86
N GLY A 16 41.48 9.58 -19.91
CA GLY A 16 42.34 10.23 -20.90
C GLY A 16 43.23 9.26 -21.68
N SER A 17 42.88 7.96 -21.70
CA SER A 17 43.69 6.90 -22.28
C SER A 17 42.85 5.71 -22.73
N PHE A 18 43.03 5.30 -23.99
CA PHE A 18 42.41 4.09 -24.53
C PHE A 18 42.93 2.81 -23.88
N THR A 19 44.20 2.77 -23.48
CA THR A 19 44.81 1.61 -22.83
C THR A 19 44.25 1.42 -21.42
N LEU A 20 44.25 2.46 -20.60
CA LEU A 20 43.70 2.42 -19.25
C LEU A 20 42.18 2.11 -19.25
N ALA A 21 41.47 2.66 -20.23
CA ALA A 21 40.04 2.35 -20.40
C ALA A 21 39.81 0.89 -20.75
N ALA A 22 40.65 0.31 -21.61
CA ALA A 22 40.57 -1.10 -21.96
C ALA A 22 40.83 -2.01 -20.76
N GLU A 23 41.88 -1.74 -19.99
CA GLU A 23 42.16 -2.47 -18.73
C GLU A 23 40.98 -2.39 -17.76
N SER A 24 40.47 -1.18 -17.52
CA SER A 24 39.31 -0.96 -16.62
C SER A 24 38.01 -1.66 -17.06
N LEU A 25 37.82 -1.86 -18.37
CA LEU A 25 36.65 -2.52 -18.94
C LEU A 25 36.85 -4.01 -19.23
N PHE A 26 38.03 -4.56 -18.91
CA PHE A 26 38.42 -5.93 -19.23
C PHE A 26 38.30 -6.24 -20.74
N LEU A 27 38.78 -5.29 -21.58
CA LEU A 27 38.78 -5.39 -23.03
C LEU A 27 40.20 -5.20 -23.59
N SER A 28 40.38 -5.52 -24.88
CA SER A 28 41.58 -5.10 -25.60
C SER A 28 41.48 -3.62 -26.03
N GLN A 29 42.63 -2.94 -26.09
CA GLN A 29 42.67 -1.54 -26.56
C GLN A 29 42.11 -1.38 -27.99
N PRO A 30 42.40 -2.30 -28.98
CA PRO A 30 41.77 -2.23 -30.30
C PRO A 30 40.23 -2.30 -30.23
N THR A 31 39.66 -3.11 -29.31
CA THR A 31 38.21 -3.23 -29.13
C THR A 31 37.63 -1.93 -28.64
N VAL A 32 38.22 -1.28 -27.63
CA VAL A 32 37.74 0.03 -27.14
C VAL A 32 37.84 1.09 -28.23
N SER A 33 38.96 1.08 -29.01
CA SER A 33 39.13 2.01 -30.14
C SER A 33 38.06 1.80 -31.21
N ALA A 34 37.77 0.55 -31.56
CA ALA A 34 36.71 0.23 -32.53
C ALA A 34 35.31 0.70 -32.08
N HIS A 35 34.95 0.51 -30.79
CA HIS A 35 33.70 0.98 -30.23
C HIS A 35 33.56 2.52 -30.30
N VAL A 36 34.63 3.25 -29.97
CA VAL A 36 34.64 4.71 -30.04
C VAL A 36 34.57 5.18 -31.49
N GLN A 37 35.36 4.60 -32.41
CA GLN A 37 35.31 4.95 -33.85
C GLN A 37 33.92 4.69 -34.46
N MET A 38 33.27 3.58 -34.08
CA MET A 38 31.88 3.30 -34.53
C MET A 38 30.91 4.36 -34.03
N LEU A 39 31.08 4.80 -32.78
CA LEU A 39 30.27 5.85 -32.20
C LEU A 39 30.46 7.20 -32.93
N GLU A 40 31.70 7.60 -33.19
CA GLU A 40 32.05 8.78 -33.97
C GLU A 40 31.47 8.73 -35.40
N LYS A 41 31.52 7.53 -36.02
CA LYS A 41 30.93 7.30 -37.35
C LYS A 41 29.39 7.49 -37.32
N ILE A 42 28.71 6.96 -36.28
CA ILE A 42 27.26 7.10 -36.12
C ILE A 42 26.87 8.56 -35.93
N LEU A 43 27.67 9.31 -35.16
CA LEU A 43 27.41 10.74 -34.87
C LEU A 43 27.92 11.68 -35.95
N GLY A 44 28.76 11.22 -36.86
CA GLY A 44 29.38 12.04 -37.93
C GLY A 44 30.36 13.08 -37.39
N LYS A 45 30.84 12.94 -36.17
CA LYS A 45 31.71 13.86 -35.46
C LYS A 45 32.82 13.15 -34.75
N ARG A 46 34.01 13.76 -34.66
CA ARG A 46 35.05 13.32 -33.77
C ARG A 46 34.71 13.67 -32.33
N LEU A 47 34.92 12.78 -31.42
CA LEU A 47 34.68 12.98 -29.99
C LEU A 47 35.96 13.17 -29.19
N PHE A 48 37.11 12.70 -29.76
CA PHE A 48 38.41 12.83 -29.14
C PHE A 48 39.43 13.47 -30.08
N ASP A 49 40.29 14.31 -29.51
CA ASP A 49 41.53 14.78 -30.11
C ASP A 49 42.73 14.09 -29.44
N ARG A 50 43.80 13.87 -30.22
CA ARG A 50 45.08 13.36 -29.72
C ARG A 50 46.08 14.52 -29.70
N ILE A 51 46.39 15.01 -28.51
CA ILE A 51 47.37 16.07 -28.28
C ILE A 51 48.63 15.44 -27.64
N GLY A 52 49.64 15.17 -28.47
CA GLY A 52 50.81 14.43 -28.04
C GLY A 52 50.48 13.01 -27.57
N LYS A 53 50.75 12.71 -26.30
CA LYS A 53 50.44 11.42 -25.68
C LYS A 53 49.08 11.38 -24.96
N ARG A 54 48.34 12.50 -24.94
CA ARG A 54 47.05 12.63 -24.24
C ARG A 54 45.87 12.53 -25.20
N VAL A 55 44.82 11.93 -24.72
CA VAL A 55 43.51 11.89 -25.37
C VAL A 55 42.57 12.87 -24.62
N VAL A 56 42.06 13.84 -25.34
CA VAL A 56 41.13 14.87 -24.76
C VAL A 56 39.85 14.89 -25.54
N LEU A 57 38.77 15.31 -24.91
CA LEU A 57 37.48 15.47 -25.57
C LEU A 57 37.50 16.66 -26.51
N THR A 58 36.85 16.54 -27.68
CA THR A 58 36.50 17.68 -28.53
C THR A 58 35.31 18.43 -27.89
N PRO A 59 34.96 19.66 -28.32
CA PRO A 59 33.73 20.33 -27.84
C PRO A 59 32.47 19.48 -28.03
N GLU A 60 32.34 18.78 -29.15
CA GLU A 60 31.25 17.81 -29.39
C GLU A 60 31.34 16.60 -28.47
N GLY A 61 32.57 16.15 -28.17
CA GLY A 61 32.82 15.08 -27.20
C GLY A 61 32.40 15.48 -25.78
N GLU A 62 32.68 16.72 -25.34
CA GLU A 62 32.25 17.21 -24.02
C GLU A 62 30.73 17.26 -23.91
N LEU A 63 30.08 17.81 -24.91
CA LEU A 63 28.62 17.85 -24.96
C LEU A 63 28.03 16.43 -24.91
N PHE A 64 28.56 15.55 -25.76
CA PHE A 64 28.08 14.16 -25.82
C PHE A 64 28.36 13.37 -24.54
N TYR A 65 29.47 13.64 -23.84
CA TYR A 65 29.82 12.99 -22.58
C TYR A 65 28.77 13.23 -21.50
N GLN A 66 28.21 14.46 -21.42
CA GLN A 66 27.14 14.77 -20.48
C GLN A 66 25.91 13.87 -20.71
N TYR A 67 25.47 13.74 -21.96
CA TYR A 67 24.34 12.89 -22.35
C TYR A 67 24.63 11.41 -22.18
N ALA A 68 25.81 10.95 -22.60
CA ALA A 68 26.22 9.54 -22.47
C ALA A 68 26.21 9.06 -21.03
N ARG A 69 26.71 9.88 -20.09
CA ARG A 69 26.64 9.59 -18.65
C ARG A 69 25.20 9.50 -18.15
N GLN A 70 24.32 10.41 -18.56
CA GLN A 70 22.91 10.38 -18.16
C GLN A 70 22.22 9.12 -18.67
N ILE A 71 22.45 8.71 -19.90
CA ILE A 71 21.90 7.48 -20.49
C ILE A 71 22.36 6.24 -19.70
N LEU A 72 23.67 6.15 -19.40
CA LEU A 72 24.22 5.03 -18.63
C LEU A 72 23.66 5.02 -17.20
N LEU A 73 23.54 6.17 -16.56
CA LEU A 73 22.93 6.29 -15.23
C LEU A 73 21.46 5.87 -15.24
N LEU A 74 20.71 6.27 -16.25
CA LEU A 74 19.30 5.88 -16.40
C LEU A 74 19.15 4.38 -16.63
N LYS A 75 20.05 3.78 -17.44
CA LYS A 75 20.13 2.32 -17.63
C LYS A 75 20.31 1.59 -16.29
N GLU A 76 21.23 2.04 -15.45
CA GLU A 76 21.48 1.41 -14.15
C GLU A 76 20.32 1.66 -13.16
N LYS A 77 19.72 2.84 -13.17
CA LYS A 77 18.49 3.12 -12.40
C LYS A 77 17.36 2.17 -12.79
N ALA A 78 17.14 1.97 -14.10
CA ALA A 78 16.10 1.06 -14.60
C ALA A 78 16.35 -0.40 -14.16
N LYS A 79 17.60 -0.87 -14.25
CA LYS A 79 17.97 -2.22 -13.78
C LYS A 79 17.71 -2.38 -12.27
N LYS A 80 18.13 -1.41 -11.45
CA LYS A 80 17.92 -1.43 -10.00
C LYS A 80 16.45 -1.41 -9.64
N ALA A 81 15.64 -0.59 -10.34
CA ALA A 81 14.21 -0.52 -10.13
C ALA A 81 13.52 -1.87 -10.41
N ILE A 82 13.90 -2.56 -11.51
CA ILE A 82 13.35 -3.89 -11.86
C ILE A 82 13.77 -4.95 -10.85
N LYS A 83 15.03 -4.90 -10.36
CA LYS A 83 15.53 -5.84 -9.34
C LYS A 83 14.94 -5.60 -7.95
N GLY A 84 14.21 -4.49 -7.75
CA GLY A 84 13.66 -4.12 -6.44
C GLY A 84 14.70 -3.56 -5.47
N GLU A 85 15.92 -3.27 -5.93
CA GLU A 85 17.01 -2.70 -5.11
C GLU A 85 16.75 -1.22 -4.77
N ASN A 86 15.87 -0.55 -5.53
CA ASN A 86 15.36 0.80 -5.22
C ASN A 86 13.83 0.74 -5.18
N LEU A 87 13.27 0.90 -3.99
CA LEU A 87 11.84 1.07 -3.76
C LEU A 87 11.46 2.50 -4.18
N SER A 88 11.21 2.70 -5.48
CA SER A 88 10.79 3.99 -6.04
C SER A 88 9.62 3.80 -7.00
N GLY A 89 8.92 4.89 -7.31
CA GLY A 89 7.78 4.89 -8.22
C GLY A 89 6.47 5.21 -7.53
N GLU A 90 5.36 4.80 -8.12
CA GLU A 90 4.02 5.08 -7.63
C GLU A 90 3.33 3.77 -7.19
N LEU A 91 2.69 3.79 -6.04
CA LEU A 91 1.86 2.71 -5.51
C LEU A 91 0.46 3.23 -5.25
N GLU A 92 -0.53 2.65 -5.91
CA GLU A 92 -1.93 2.92 -5.66
C GLU A 92 -2.54 1.79 -4.83
N ILE A 93 -3.20 2.17 -3.73
CA ILE A 93 -3.79 1.25 -2.76
C ILE A 93 -5.28 1.57 -2.63
N TYR A 94 -6.14 0.56 -2.77
CA TYR A 94 -7.54 0.69 -2.40
C TYR A 94 -7.78 0.05 -1.05
N ALA A 95 -8.39 0.79 -0.14
CA ALA A 95 -8.67 0.31 1.21
C ALA A 95 -10.12 0.53 1.59
N SER A 96 -10.69 -0.39 2.37
CA SER A 96 -11.95 -0.11 3.04
C SER A 96 -11.71 0.85 4.21
N THR A 97 -12.77 1.53 4.65
CA THR A 97 -12.71 2.65 5.61
C THR A 97 -11.75 2.42 6.77
N LEU A 98 -11.92 1.34 7.53
CA LEU A 98 -11.12 1.12 8.74
C LEU A 98 -9.64 0.81 8.44
N PRO A 99 -9.27 -0.13 7.56
CA PRO A 99 -7.89 -0.29 7.16
C PRO A 99 -7.27 0.99 6.61
N GLY A 100 -8.00 1.76 5.80
CA GLY A 100 -7.50 2.97 5.16
C GLY A 100 -7.26 4.13 6.13
N GLU A 101 -8.19 4.34 7.08
CA GLU A 101 -8.14 5.45 8.02
C GLU A 101 -7.24 5.17 9.24
N TYR A 102 -7.23 3.92 9.75
CA TYR A 102 -6.60 3.61 11.04
C TYR A 102 -5.33 2.75 10.94
N LEU A 103 -5.18 1.90 9.92
CA LEU A 103 -4.05 0.98 9.84
C LEU A 103 -3.00 1.41 8.82
N ILE A 104 -3.41 1.80 7.62
CA ILE A 104 -2.49 2.22 6.55
C ILE A 104 -1.54 3.34 6.97
N PRO A 105 -1.98 4.42 7.66
CA PRO A 105 -1.05 5.48 8.05
C PRO A 105 0.13 4.99 8.90
N GLN A 106 -0.10 4.00 9.78
CA GLN A 106 0.94 3.41 10.62
C GLN A 106 1.95 2.58 9.79
N VAL A 107 1.45 1.83 8.82
CA VAL A 107 2.27 1.00 7.92
C VAL A 107 3.09 1.85 6.93
N LEU A 108 2.51 2.96 6.45
CA LEU A 108 3.17 3.85 5.50
C LEU A 108 4.40 4.53 6.08
N GLY A 109 4.44 4.76 7.39
CA GLY A 109 5.62 5.31 8.07
C GLY A 109 6.86 4.43 7.85
N GLU A 110 6.73 3.10 8.01
CA GLU A 110 7.81 2.15 7.77
C GLU A 110 8.18 2.07 6.28
N LEU A 111 7.19 2.00 5.39
CA LEU A 111 7.43 1.92 3.95
C LEU A 111 8.14 3.18 3.41
N LEU A 112 7.72 4.37 3.82
CA LEU A 112 8.31 5.64 3.37
C LEU A 112 9.70 5.88 3.94
N ALA A 113 10.02 5.33 5.12
CA ALA A 113 11.39 5.35 5.66
C ALA A 113 12.37 4.58 4.76
N GLU A 114 11.92 3.49 4.14
CA GLU A 114 12.71 2.69 3.20
C GLU A 114 12.65 3.22 1.75
N ALA A 115 11.58 3.91 1.39
CA ALA A 115 11.29 4.40 0.05
C ALA A 115 10.88 5.89 0.06
N PRO A 116 11.78 6.82 0.42
CA PRO A 116 11.44 8.23 0.62
C PRO A 116 10.98 8.95 -0.68
N GLU A 117 11.35 8.44 -1.84
CA GLU A 117 10.93 8.99 -3.15
C GLU A 117 9.65 8.34 -3.70
N ALA A 118 9.08 7.35 -2.99
CA ALA A 118 7.87 6.68 -3.44
C ALA A 118 6.65 7.61 -3.34
N LYS A 119 5.80 7.57 -4.37
CA LYS A 119 4.49 8.25 -4.38
C LYS A 119 3.40 7.25 -4.07
N ILE A 120 2.70 7.44 -2.95
CA ILE A 120 1.66 6.52 -2.51
C ILE A 120 0.31 7.22 -2.57
N LYS A 121 -0.65 6.61 -3.25
CA LYS A 121 -2.04 7.05 -3.32
C LYS A 121 -2.93 6.02 -2.62
N VAL A 122 -3.70 6.47 -1.63
CA VAL A 122 -4.65 5.62 -0.91
C VAL A 122 -6.07 6.10 -1.21
N HIS A 123 -6.89 5.22 -1.77
CA HIS A 123 -8.30 5.50 -2.04
C HIS A 123 -9.17 4.69 -1.07
N ILE A 124 -10.10 5.38 -0.42
CA ILE A 124 -10.99 4.76 0.56
C ILE A 124 -12.37 4.53 -0.08
N TYR A 125 -12.83 3.27 -0.05
CA TYR A 125 -14.12 2.84 -0.55
C TYR A 125 -14.77 1.85 0.43
N ASP A 126 -15.96 1.32 0.10
CA ASP A 126 -16.48 0.13 0.77
C ASP A 126 -15.73 -1.14 0.34
N SER A 127 -15.82 -2.19 1.15
CA SER A 127 -15.08 -3.44 0.89
C SER A 127 -15.47 -4.11 -0.43
N TYR A 128 -16.74 -4.02 -0.87
CA TYR A 128 -17.17 -4.60 -2.14
C TYR A 128 -16.51 -3.91 -3.34
N LYS A 129 -16.45 -2.58 -3.30
CA LYS A 129 -15.81 -1.80 -4.36
C LYS A 129 -14.32 -2.08 -4.45
N VAL A 130 -13.63 -2.17 -3.30
CA VAL A 130 -12.21 -2.55 -3.24
C VAL A 130 -11.99 -3.94 -3.84
N ILE A 131 -12.75 -4.94 -3.40
CA ILE A 131 -12.64 -6.31 -3.90
C ILE A 131 -12.89 -6.36 -5.41
N SER A 132 -13.93 -5.67 -5.90
CA SER A 132 -14.25 -5.60 -7.32
C SER A 132 -13.13 -4.96 -8.15
N ALA A 133 -12.50 -3.91 -7.65
CA ALA A 133 -11.39 -3.24 -8.33
C ALA A 133 -10.16 -4.15 -8.47
N VAL A 134 -9.80 -4.90 -7.41
CA VAL A 134 -8.72 -5.89 -7.46
C VAL A 134 -9.09 -7.03 -8.43
N GLU A 135 -10.32 -7.53 -8.37
CA GLU A 135 -10.80 -8.60 -9.26
C GLU A 135 -10.76 -8.19 -10.74
N ARG A 136 -11.07 -6.92 -11.05
CA ARG A 136 -11.00 -6.32 -12.39
C ARG A 136 -9.61 -5.83 -12.78
N ASN A 137 -8.60 -6.06 -11.95
CA ASN A 137 -7.22 -5.64 -12.18
C ASN A 137 -6.99 -4.12 -12.26
N GLN A 138 -7.91 -3.32 -11.71
CA GLN A 138 -7.80 -1.85 -11.66
C GLN A 138 -6.73 -1.39 -10.67
N VAL A 139 -6.53 -2.13 -9.57
CA VAL A 139 -5.49 -1.91 -8.58
C VAL A 139 -4.78 -3.24 -8.29
N GLU A 140 -3.52 -3.20 -7.87
CA GLU A 140 -2.75 -4.43 -7.64
C GLU A 140 -3.05 -5.09 -6.29
N LEU A 141 -3.40 -4.31 -5.29
CA LEU A 141 -3.74 -4.79 -3.95
C LEU A 141 -4.83 -3.94 -3.31
N GLY A 142 -5.59 -4.57 -2.43
CA GLY A 142 -6.63 -3.94 -1.63
C GLY A 142 -6.59 -4.38 -0.18
N LEU A 143 -7.12 -3.55 0.73
CA LEU A 143 -7.26 -3.85 2.16
C LEU A 143 -8.72 -3.79 2.56
N VAL A 144 -9.28 -4.88 3.05
CA VAL A 144 -10.73 -5.02 3.26
C VAL A 144 -11.09 -5.64 4.60
N GLY A 145 -12.27 -5.30 5.11
CA GLY A 145 -12.82 -5.84 6.37
C GLY A 145 -13.71 -7.07 6.19
N MET A 146 -13.72 -7.70 5.03
CA MET A 146 -14.52 -8.90 4.75
C MET A 146 -13.89 -9.73 3.63
N LYS A 147 -14.28 -11.01 3.55
CA LYS A 147 -13.97 -11.89 2.41
C LYS A 147 -15.17 -12.02 1.48
N LYS A 148 -14.87 -12.31 0.22
CA LYS A 148 -15.81 -12.78 -0.78
C LYS A 148 -15.23 -14.08 -1.37
N GLU A 149 -16.06 -15.08 -1.60
CA GLU A 149 -15.63 -16.25 -2.33
C GLU A 149 -15.29 -15.86 -3.77
N SER A 150 -14.10 -16.20 -4.22
CA SER A 150 -13.61 -15.93 -5.56
C SER A 150 -12.43 -16.83 -5.88
N GLU A 151 -12.49 -17.49 -7.02
CA GLU A 151 -11.36 -18.29 -7.54
C GLU A 151 -10.21 -17.42 -8.05
N LYS A 152 -10.47 -16.13 -8.33
CA LYS A 152 -9.53 -15.17 -8.90
C LYS A 152 -8.74 -14.38 -7.86
N LEU A 153 -9.15 -14.40 -6.60
CA LEU A 153 -8.58 -13.58 -5.55
C LEU A 153 -7.91 -14.43 -4.46
N VAL A 154 -6.89 -13.83 -3.84
CA VAL A 154 -6.24 -14.35 -2.65
C VAL A 154 -6.49 -13.36 -1.51
N PHE A 155 -7.00 -13.87 -0.39
CA PHE A 155 -7.24 -13.09 0.83
C PHE A 155 -6.30 -13.58 1.93
N GLN A 156 -5.42 -12.71 2.41
CA GLN A 156 -4.50 -12.99 3.51
C GLN A 156 -4.88 -12.15 4.73
N PRO A 157 -5.17 -12.75 5.89
CA PRO A 157 -5.46 -11.99 7.09
C PRO A 157 -4.19 -11.29 7.58
N PHE A 158 -4.29 -10.00 7.93
CA PHE A 158 -3.15 -9.24 8.45
C PHE A 158 -3.42 -8.56 9.80
N PHE A 159 -4.70 -8.39 10.18
CA PHE A 159 -5.06 -7.77 11.46
C PHE A 159 -6.36 -8.38 11.99
N ARG A 160 -6.46 -8.54 13.31
CA ARG A 160 -7.71 -8.93 13.99
C ARG A 160 -8.36 -7.70 14.62
N ASP A 161 -9.67 -7.60 14.50
CA ASP A 161 -10.46 -6.49 15.01
C ASP A 161 -11.69 -7.02 15.75
N LYS A 162 -12.15 -6.25 16.72
CA LYS A 162 -13.37 -6.52 17.48
C LYS A 162 -14.44 -5.50 17.06
N VAL A 163 -15.62 -5.98 16.76
CA VAL A 163 -16.81 -5.14 16.57
C VAL A 163 -17.51 -5.05 17.93
N ILE A 164 -17.81 -3.84 18.34
CA ILE A 164 -18.44 -3.53 19.62
C ILE A 164 -19.69 -2.69 19.41
N LEU A 165 -20.58 -2.69 20.41
CA LEU A 165 -21.70 -1.76 20.47
C LEU A 165 -21.31 -0.62 21.40
N ILE A 166 -21.67 0.61 21.02
CA ILE A 166 -21.36 1.80 21.79
C ILE A 166 -22.60 2.65 22.06
N VAL A 167 -22.59 3.30 23.20
CA VAL A 167 -23.60 4.28 23.63
C VAL A 167 -22.91 5.55 24.12
N PRO A 168 -23.59 6.71 24.11
CA PRO A 168 -23.03 7.94 24.66
C PRO A 168 -22.94 7.88 26.19
N ARG A 169 -22.10 8.74 26.75
CA ARG A 169 -22.01 8.90 28.21
C ARG A 169 -23.39 9.30 28.78
N GLY A 170 -23.76 8.65 29.88
CA GLY A 170 -25.07 8.87 30.53
C GLY A 170 -26.17 7.93 30.01
N HIS A 171 -25.94 7.12 29.02
CA HIS A 171 -26.90 6.09 28.59
C HIS A 171 -27.05 4.99 29.65
N PRO A 172 -28.27 4.43 29.88
CA PRO A 172 -28.49 3.36 30.89
C PRO A 172 -27.62 2.13 30.70
N PHE A 173 -27.15 1.85 29.48
CA PHE A 173 -26.30 0.71 29.13
C PHE A 173 -24.81 1.02 29.10
N PHE A 174 -24.39 2.20 29.53
CA PHE A 174 -22.99 2.59 29.55
C PHE A 174 -22.13 1.59 30.35
N GLU A 175 -21.15 0.96 29.68
CA GLU A 175 -20.24 -0.06 30.22
C GLU A 175 -20.95 -1.28 30.86
N ARG A 176 -22.10 -1.65 30.33
CA ARG A 176 -22.90 -2.78 30.84
C ARG A 176 -22.90 -3.97 29.88
N THR A 177 -23.11 -5.14 30.49
CA THR A 177 -23.47 -6.37 29.75
C THR A 177 -24.98 -6.54 29.83
N ILE A 178 -25.62 -6.63 28.67
CA ILE A 178 -27.07 -6.84 28.53
C ILE A 178 -27.35 -8.13 27.76
N SER A 179 -28.58 -8.58 27.76
CA SER A 179 -29.04 -9.68 26.93
C SER A 179 -29.38 -9.20 25.51
N LEU A 180 -29.45 -10.14 24.57
CA LEU A 180 -29.91 -9.83 23.23
C LEU A 180 -31.38 -9.34 23.22
N GLU A 181 -32.22 -9.84 24.12
CA GLU A 181 -33.60 -9.42 24.26
C GLU A 181 -33.72 -7.93 24.66
N GLU A 182 -32.86 -7.47 25.58
CA GLU A 182 -32.81 -6.04 25.95
C GLU A 182 -32.42 -5.18 24.74
N LEU A 183 -31.49 -5.68 23.88
CA LEU A 183 -31.10 -4.98 22.65
C LEU A 183 -32.25 -4.86 21.64
N LEU A 184 -33.17 -5.84 21.56
CA LEU A 184 -34.31 -5.80 20.63
C LEU A 184 -35.21 -4.57 20.86
N GLY A 185 -35.25 -4.03 22.08
CA GLY A 185 -35.98 -2.82 22.45
C GLY A 185 -35.37 -1.52 21.92
N GLU A 186 -34.11 -1.52 21.60
CA GLU A 186 -33.30 -0.34 21.34
C GLU A 186 -33.16 0.03 19.86
N LYS A 187 -32.94 1.30 19.61
CA LYS A 187 -32.69 1.85 18.27
C LYS A 187 -31.22 1.57 17.88
N LEU A 188 -30.99 0.92 16.78
CA LEU A 188 -29.66 0.61 16.27
C LEU A 188 -29.22 1.52 15.12
N ILE A 189 -27.95 1.85 15.14
CA ILE A 189 -27.24 2.61 14.10
C ILE A 189 -26.19 1.69 13.50
N LEU A 190 -26.33 1.39 12.22
CA LEU A 190 -25.42 0.52 11.48
C LEU A 190 -24.76 1.25 10.32
N ARG A 191 -23.71 0.65 9.82
CA ARG A 191 -23.12 1.00 8.54
C ARG A 191 -23.98 0.50 7.38
N GLU A 192 -23.77 1.11 6.22
CA GLU A 192 -24.38 0.75 4.94
C GLU A 192 -24.12 -0.70 4.53
N LEU A 193 -24.85 -1.18 3.52
CA LEU A 193 -24.56 -2.44 2.82
C LEU A 193 -23.16 -2.37 2.22
N GLY A 194 -22.38 -3.46 2.33
CA GLY A 194 -20.98 -3.47 1.89
C GLY A 194 -19.95 -3.21 2.98
N SER A 195 -20.40 -2.71 4.14
CA SER A 195 -19.53 -2.55 5.32
C SER A 195 -19.16 -3.90 5.94
N GLY A 196 -17.85 -4.14 6.11
CA GLY A 196 -17.36 -5.32 6.83
C GLY A 196 -17.77 -5.34 8.31
N THR A 197 -17.96 -4.18 8.96
CA THR A 197 -18.45 -4.07 10.36
C THR A 197 -19.87 -4.60 10.45
N ARG A 198 -20.75 -4.12 9.58
CA ARG A 198 -22.13 -4.58 9.50
C ARG A 198 -22.20 -6.08 9.22
N LYS A 199 -21.44 -6.56 8.24
CA LYS A 199 -21.42 -7.98 7.88
C LYS A 199 -21.00 -8.87 9.06
N ALA A 200 -19.97 -8.50 9.81
CA ALA A 200 -19.52 -9.24 10.99
C ALA A 200 -20.60 -9.33 12.07
N PHE A 201 -21.31 -8.22 12.31
CA PHE A 201 -22.43 -8.19 13.25
C PHE A 201 -23.60 -9.06 12.78
N GLU A 202 -23.99 -8.97 11.51
CA GLU A 202 -25.05 -9.81 10.91
C GLU A 202 -24.73 -11.30 10.97
N GLU A 203 -23.48 -11.70 10.67
CA GLU A 203 -23.04 -13.08 10.73
C GLU A 203 -23.07 -13.63 12.16
N LYS A 204 -22.71 -12.81 13.15
CA LYS A 204 -22.79 -13.20 14.55
C LYS A 204 -24.23 -13.35 15.02
N LEU A 205 -25.11 -12.42 14.66
CA LEU A 205 -26.56 -12.53 14.93
C LEU A 205 -27.14 -13.84 14.37
N LYS A 206 -26.85 -14.17 13.12
CA LYS A 206 -27.31 -15.40 12.48
C LYS A 206 -26.87 -16.66 13.21
N LYS A 207 -25.64 -16.70 13.74
CA LYS A 207 -25.14 -17.82 14.54
C LYS A 207 -25.92 -18.01 15.84
N CYS A 208 -26.53 -16.96 16.36
CA CYS A 208 -27.37 -17.00 17.56
C CYS A 208 -28.87 -17.17 17.22
N GLY A 209 -29.22 -17.42 15.95
CA GLY A 209 -30.62 -17.62 15.52
C GLY A 209 -31.41 -16.33 15.28
N PHE A 210 -30.74 -15.17 15.22
CA PHE A 210 -31.37 -13.86 15.01
C PHE A 210 -30.96 -13.26 13.67
N SER A 211 -31.72 -12.26 13.24
CA SER A 211 -31.43 -11.48 12.04
C SER A 211 -31.65 -9.99 12.30
N LEU A 212 -31.19 -9.12 11.40
CA LEU A 212 -31.43 -7.67 11.52
C LEU A 212 -32.90 -7.29 11.52
N SER A 213 -33.78 -8.10 10.93
CA SER A 213 -35.23 -7.87 10.93
C SER A 213 -35.86 -7.99 12.33
N ASN A 214 -35.18 -8.62 13.27
CA ASN A 214 -35.62 -8.69 14.66
C ASN A 214 -35.26 -7.43 15.47
N LEU A 215 -34.37 -6.58 14.94
CA LEU A 215 -33.85 -5.41 15.61
C LEU A 215 -34.50 -4.12 15.09
N LYS A 216 -34.62 -3.10 15.93
CA LYS A 216 -35.12 -1.77 15.54
C LYS A 216 -34.00 -0.98 14.84
N LEU A 217 -33.76 -1.26 13.55
CA LEU A 217 -32.80 -0.51 12.77
C LEU A 217 -33.32 0.91 12.52
N ASN A 218 -32.62 1.91 13.09
CA ASN A 218 -33.05 3.32 13.00
C ASN A 218 -32.27 4.06 11.90
N LEU A 219 -30.96 3.88 11.81
CA LEU A 219 -30.10 4.61 10.89
C LEU A 219 -29.12 3.70 10.15
N LEU A 220 -28.93 3.97 8.86
CA LEU A 220 -27.88 3.41 8.03
C LEU A 220 -26.96 4.53 7.56
N LEU A 221 -25.68 4.48 7.94
CA LEU A 221 -24.75 5.57 7.70
C LEU A 221 -23.52 5.07 6.90
N GLY A 222 -23.07 5.91 5.97
CA GLY A 222 -22.01 5.58 5.01
C GLY A 222 -20.58 5.69 5.56
N SER A 223 -20.37 6.09 6.82
CA SER A 223 -19.03 6.19 7.40
C SER A 223 -18.99 5.83 8.88
N THR A 224 -17.85 5.40 9.36
CA THR A 224 -17.60 5.11 10.78
C THR A 224 -17.75 6.36 11.65
N THR A 225 -17.25 7.49 11.17
CA THR A 225 -17.39 8.79 11.85
C THR A 225 -18.84 9.19 11.99
N ALA A 226 -19.66 9.02 10.94
CA ALA A 226 -21.09 9.34 11.01
C ALA A 226 -21.83 8.48 12.05
N VAL A 227 -21.47 7.19 12.20
CA VAL A 227 -22.01 6.33 13.27
C VAL A 227 -21.62 6.87 14.64
N LYS A 228 -20.36 7.26 14.86
CA LYS A 228 -19.91 7.85 16.14
C LYS A 228 -20.70 9.12 16.48
N GLU A 229 -20.82 10.03 15.51
CA GLU A 229 -21.54 11.31 15.74
C GLU A 229 -23.04 11.08 16.00
N ALA A 230 -23.66 10.13 15.32
CA ALA A 230 -25.06 9.79 15.58
C ALA A 230 -25.27 9.19 16.98
N VAL A 231 -24.33 8.35 17.47
CA VAL A 231 -24.34 7.86 18.84
C VAL A 231 -24.14 9.00 19.83
N ARG A 232 -23.17 9.90 19.58
CA ARG A 232 -22.92 11.08 20.43
C ARG A 232 -24.16 11.97 20.55
N ALA A 233 -24.93 12.07 19.47
CA ALA A 233 -26.20 12.80 19.45
C ALA A 233 -27.37 12.04 20.12
N GLY A 234 -27.15 10.85 20.67
CA GLY A 234 -28.19 10.07 21.37
C GLY A 234 -29.22 9.42 20.44
N LEU A 235 -28.90 9.21 19.16
CA LEU A 235 -29.88 8.70 18.18
C LEU A 235 -30.06 7.17 18.26
N GLY A 236 -29.23 6.47 19.03
CA GLY A 236 -29.30 5.02 19.24
C GLY A 236 -27.96 4.38 19.59
N ILE A 237 -27.94 3.06 19.65
CA ILE A 237 -26.77 2.24 19.91
C ILE A 237 -26.02 2.02 18.60
N GLY A 238 -24.74 2.38 18.54
CA GLY A 238 -23.90 2.23 17.34
C GLY A 238 -23.17 0.91 17.33
N VAL A 239 -23.17 0.23 16.19
CA VAL A 239 -22.30 -0.94 15.95
C VAL A 239 -21.05 -0.48 15.20
N ILE A 240 -19.88 -0.60 15.82
CA ILE A 240 -18.64 -0.01 15.36
C ILE A 240 -17.45 -0.95 15.58
N SER A 241 -16.35 -0.67 14.92
CA SER A 241 -15.04 -1.31 15.21
C SER A 241 -14.40 -0.68 16.45
N ASN A 242 -13.85 -1.50 17.31
CA ASN A 242 -13.13 -1.06 18.50
C ASN A 242 -11.95 -0.13 18.16
N ILE A 243 -11.25 -0.38 17.05
CA ILE A 243 -10.10 0.43 16.61
C ILE A 243 -10.49 1.90 16.35
N ALA A 244 -11.74 2.13 15.94
CA ALA A 244 -12.22 3.46 15.59
C ALA A 244 -12.63 4.31 16.78
N VAL A 245 -12.78 3.71 17.98
CA VAL A 245 -13.31 4.38 19.16
C VAL A 245 -12.49 4.13 20.41
N LYS A 246 -11.38 3.37 20.28
CA LYS A 246 -10.53 2.94 21.40
C LYS A 246 -10.13 4.08 22.34
N GLU A 247 -9.77 5.24 21.79
CA GLU A 247 -9.32 6.42 22.56
C GLU A 247 -10.47 7.18 23.23
N GLU A 248 -11.70 6.95 22.82
CA GLU A 248 -12.89 7.64 23.31
C GLU A 248 -13.71 6.77 24.29
N LEU A 249 -13.39 5.47 24.39
CA LEU A 249 -14.05 4.56 25.33
C LEU A 249 -13.78 4.95 26.79
N GLY A 250 -14.82 4.81 27.63
CA GLY A 250 -14.77 5.21 29.04
C GLY A 250 -14.92 6.72 29.25
N ARG A 251 -14.68 7.54 28.21
CA ARG A 251 -14.79 9.00 28.26
C ARG A 251 -16.05 9.51 27.59
N ASP A 252 -16.15 9.35 26.29
CA ASP A 252 -17.25 9.86 25.46
C ASP A 252 -18.27 8.77 25.16
N PHE A 253 -17.81 7.53 25.03
CA PHE A 253 -18.60 6.34 24.74
C PHE A 253 -18.38 5.25 25.77
N GLY A 254 -19.46 4.51 26.09
CA GLY A 254 -19.39 3.25 26.83
C GLY A 254 -19.58 2.06 25.90
N GLU A 255 -18.81 1.00 26.12
CA GLU A 255 -19.04 -0.29 25.45
C GLU A 255 -20.28 -0.97 26.04
N VAL A 256 -21.16 -1.45 25.16
CA VAL A 256 -22.27 -2.32 25.53
C VAL A 256 -21.94 -3.73 25.07
N ARG A 257 -21.82 -4.69 26.01
CA ARG A 257 -21.57 -6.09 25.68
C ARG A 257 -22.90 -6.83 25.63
N ILE A 258 -23.07 -7.63 24.60
CA ILE A 258 -24.25 -8.50 24.47
C ILE A 258 -23.80 -9.90 24.84
N ARG A 259 -24.37 -10.48 25.90
CA ARG A 259 -23.98 -11.76 26.47
C ARG A 259 -23.86 -12.89 25.44
N GLU A 260 -24.82 -12.96 24.51
CA GLU A 260 -24.92 -14.00 23.48
C GLU A 260 -24.04 -13.72 22.27
N LEU A 261 -23.61 -12.48 22.05
CA LEU A 261 -22.86 -12.06 20.88
C LEU A 261 -21.36 -11.83 21.15
N ASP A 262 -20.97 -11.53 22.38
CA ASP A 262 -19.56 -11.20 22.69
C ASP A 262 -18.66 -12.46 22.75
N PRO A 263 -17.48 -12.45 22.14
CA PRO A 263 -16.93 -11.40 21.29
C PRO A 263 -17.44 -11.47 19.83
N ILE A 264 -17.54 -10.31 19.18
CA ILE A 264 -17.77 -10.23 17.74
C ILE A 264 -16.43 -9.94 17.08
N GLU A 265 -15.72 -10.99 16.75
CA GLU A 265 -14.39 -10.90 16.14
C GLU A 265 -14.46 -10.95 14.62
N ARG A 266 -13.54 -10.24 13.98
CA ARG A 266 -13.32 -10.31 12.54
C ARG A 266 -11.83 -10.13 12.20
N ALA A 267 -11.47 -10.34 10.95
CA ALA A 267 -10.15 -10.02 10.44
C ALA A 267 -10.23 -8.99 9.31
N PHE A 268 -9.18 -8.19 9.20
CA PHE A 268 -8.90 -7.44 7.98
C PHE A 268 -7.99 -8.26 7.09
N TYR A 269 -8.22 -8.14 5.80
CA TYR A 269 -7.57 -8.94 4.78
C TYR A 269 -6.88 -8.05 3.76
N LEU A 270 -5.66 -8.41 3.44
CA LEU A 270 -5.03 -8.03 2.20
C LEU A 270 -5.67 -8.86 1.09
N VAL A 271 -6.06 -8.24 -0.01
CA VAL A 271 -6.59 -8.91 -1.19
C VAL A 271 -5.74 -8.57 -2.41
N THR A 272 -5.35 -9.61 -3.13
CA THR A 272 -4.59 -9.53 -4.39
C THR A 272 -5.22 -10.44 -5.43
N ARG A 273 -4.96 -10.16 -6.71
CA ARG A 273 -5.39 -11.03 -7.78
C ARG A 273 -4.42 -12.19 -7.97
N LYS A 274 -4.95 -13.41 -8.06
CA LYS A 274 -4.17 -14.63 -8.28
C LYS A 274 -3.39 -14.55 -9.58
N GLY A 275 -2.10 -14.86 -9.55
CA GLY A 275 -1.23 -14.84 -10.73
C GLY A 275 -0.77 -13.44 -11.19
N ARG A 276 -1.18 -12.36 -10.51
CA ARG A 276 -0.66 -11.02 -10.81
C ARG A 276 0.70 -10.80 -10.16
N THR A 277 1.66 -10.34 -10.96
CA THR A 277 2.94 -9.85 -10.44
C THR A 277 2.75 -8.47 -9.82
N LEU A 278 3.21 -8.31 -8.59
CA LEU A 278 3.13 -7.06 -7.84
C LEU A 278 4.37 -6.20 -8.10
N THR A 279 4.19 -4.88 -7.99
CA THR A 279 5.32 -3.94 -8.00
C THR A 279 6.26 -4.19 -6.80
N PRO A 280 7.52 -3.75 -6.84
CA PRO A 280 8.41 -3.83 -5.68
C PRO A 280 7.84 -3.16 -4.42
N LEU A 281 7.23 -1.97 -4.58
CA LEU A 281 6.54 -1.27 -3.49
C LEU A 281 5.35 -2.06 -2.94
N GLY A 282 4.54 -2.65 -3.82
CA GLY A 282 3.40 -3.49 -3.41
C GLY A 282 3.84 -4.73 -2.64
N ARG A 283 4.90 -5.42 -3.09
CA ARG A 283 5.48 -6.56 -2.35
C ARG A 283 6.00 -6.14 -0.98
N ARG A 284 6.73 -5.02 -0.91
CA ARG A 284 7.28 -4.54 0.35
C ARG A 284 6.19 -4.14 1.34
N LEU A 285 5.14 -3.46 0.87
CA LEU A 285 3.97 -3.15 1.69
C LEU A 285 3.32 -4.40 2.28
N ILE A 286 3.17 -5.46 1.49
CA ILE A 286 2.63 -6.75 1.94
C ILE A 286 3.51 -7.35 3.05
N GLU A 287 4.83 -7.34 2.87
CA GLU A 287 5.77 -7.83 3.88
C GLU A 287 5.62 -7.08 5.20
N ILE A 288 5.55 -5.74 5.17
CA ILE A 288 5.37 -4.91 6.36
C ILE A 288 4.04 -5.25 7.04
N LEU A 289 2.93 -5.31 6.27
CA LEU A 289 1.60 -5.65 6.77
C LEU A 289 1.58 -7.02 7.49
N LEU A 290 2.23 -8.03 6.91
CA LEU A 290 2.22 -9.39 7.42
C LEU A 290 3.18 -9.59 8.60
N ASN A 291 4.33 -8.89 8.61
CA ASN A 291 5.31 -8.98 9.70
C ASN A 291 4.79 -8.39 11.03
N GLY A 292 3.78 -7.55 10.99
CA GLY A 292 3.06 -7.04 12.15
C GLY A 292 3.86 -6.10 13.08
N ARG A 293 5.08 -5.69 12.72
CA ARG A 293 5.93 -4.81 13.55
C ARG A 293 5.29 -3.44 13.81
N TRP A 294 4.52 -2.93 12.86
CA TRP A 294 3.79 -1.67 12.93
C TRP A 294 2.63 -1.66 13.94
N LYS A 295 2.25 -2.83 14.47
CA LYS A 295 1.06 -2.97 15.35
C LYS A 295 1.29 -2.36 16.73
N GLY A 296 2.53 -1.93 17.10
CA GLY A 296 2.81 -1.60 18.48
C GLY A 296 2.35 -2.75 19.41
N GLU A 297 2.86 -2.96 20.57
CA GLU A 297 2.60 -4.10 21.43
C GLU A 297 1.23 -4.77 21.22
N THR A 298 1.28 -6.02 20.82
CA THR A 298 0.11 -6.92 20.66
C THR A 298 -0.67 -6.92 21.96
N ILE A 299 -1.91 -6.47 21.92
CA ILE A 299 -2.86 -6.66 23.03
C ILE A 299 -3.20 -8.13 23.14
#